data_1500b42527c052c1716c45eb5474ea03
#
_entry.id   1500b42527c052c1716c45eb5474ea03
#
_cell.length_a   1.000
_cell.length_b   1.000
_cell.length_c   1.000
_cell.angle_alpha   90.00
_cell.angle_beta   90.00
_cell.angle_gamma   90.00
#
_symmetry.space_group_name_H-M   'P 1'
#
loop_
_entity.id
_entity.type
_entity.pdbx_description
1 polymer ?
#
loop_
_entity_poly.entity_id
_entity_poly.type
_entity_poly.pdbx_seq_one_letter_code
_entity_poly.pdbx_strand_id
1 'polypeptide(L)'
;MSDAAAMDGAWVPAPGDALHACTFAQAGFRSFALRAPDGAWRLVLSRVDVGEREPRAILTVEAPGHRGAFGDLDGHVLARSVGLFGGANLAAVTKALEARIGTTAEDWARRLDYLVARTLREVQGSGAETMAIDGEVSRPIGGAYVFDGRLRVGRTASLYGPGSAGKTTIADGLVVSAISGVPIIPGWLPTRRFRVGVLDWDEGREEELVRLFAITAGHGIPGLTGYRYRRMSRPLPEAADDVGRWVMAEGIELLIVTPVNRAIRQTDRDPSGPIHELYEVLREFGTSNLLIDHVTGANIDKPDATREYGSVAKRDNARGSFSLFEQSQEPGSRVVVIRNAKPDALTPRQSAQAVRITFDPPWPNADGSYDRIRFDPAEVAEHGEAVRAETQHDKLARLLREHGAMGTVELCTVGGFAAAQLHKIADRARAQGYAVRFDRRAERYRLDTHEGAE
;
A
#
# COMPACT_ATOMS: atom_id res chain seq x y z
N MET A 1 -25.05 -11.53 -24.06
CA MET A 1 -25.74 -12.33 -23.02
C MET A 1 -25.99 -13.70 -23.61
N SER A 2 -25.17 -14.71 -23.34
CA SER A 2 -25.62 -16.12 -23.49
C SER A 2 -24.51 -17.14 -23.46
N ASP A 3 -23.41 -17.09 -22.88
CA ASP A 3 -22.50 -18.23 -22.75
C ASP A 3 -22.00 -18.52 -21.32
N ALA A 4 -22.30 -17.66 -20.37
CA ALA A 4 -21.91 -17.90 -18.97
C ALA A 4 -22.81 -18.91 -18.23
N ALA A 5 -24.01 -19.18 -18.77
CA ALA A 5 -24.97 -20.11 -18.15
C ALA A 5 -24.76 -21.61 -18.49
N ALA A 6 -23.83 -21.89 -19.42
CA ALA A 6 -23.58 -23.29 -19.84
C ALA A 6 -22.48 -24.00 -19.03
N MET A 7 -21.86 -23.33 -18.07
CA MET A 7 -20.74 -23.92 -17.30
C MET A 7 -21.14 -24.53 -15.94
N ASP A 8 -22.42 -24.51 -15.56
CA ASP A 8 -22.89 -25.13 -14.30
C ASP A 8 -22.88 -26.66 -14.31
N GLY A 9 -22.65 -27.28 -15.45
CA GLY A 9 -22.40 -28.72 -15.59
C GLY A 9 -20.90 -29.03 -15.53
N ALA A 10 -20.25 -28.71 -14.40
CA ALA A 10 -18.81 -28.94 -14.26
C ALA A 10 -18.48 -30.42 -14.54
N TRP A 11 -17.75 -30.64 -15.62
CA TRP A 11 -17.14 -31.93 -15.91
C TRP A 11 -16.21 -32.33 -14.74
N VAL A 12 -16.68 -33.35 -14.01
CA VAL A 12 -15.88 -34.01 -12.98
C VAL A 12 -15.43 -35.34 -13.61
N PRO A 13 -14.11 -35.68 -13.57
CA PRO A 13 -13.66 -36.94 -14.11
C PRO A 13 -14.47 -38.09 -13.50
N ALA A 14 -14.87 -39.06 -14.32
CA ALA A 14 -15.62 -40.22 -13.83
C ALA A 14 -14.77 -41.03 -12.84
N PRO A 15 -15.35 -41.68 -11.84
CA PRO A 15 -14.62 -42.59 -10.96
C PRO A 15 -13.88 -43.64 -11.81
N GLY A 16 -12.55 -43.71 -11.63
CA GLY A 16 -11.63 -44.56 -12.44
C GLY A 16 -10.96 -43.86 -13.61
N ASP A 17 -11.25 -42.60 -13.91
CA ASP A 17 -10.50 -41.80 -14.87
C ASP A 17 -9.10 -41.49 -14.31
N ALA A 18 -8.06 -41.59 -15.15
CA ALA A 18 -6.69 -41.29 -14.76
C ALA A 18 -6.51 -39.87 -14.20
N LEU A 19 -7.41 -38.93 -14.56
CA LEU A 19 -7.42 -37.57 -14.03
C LEU A 19 -7.87 -37.49 -12.56
N HIS A 20 -8.62 -38.46 -12.05
CA HIS A 20 -8.98 -38.52 -10.64
C HIS A 20 -7.77 -38.70 -9.72
N ALA A 21 -6.73 -39.33 -10.20
CA ALA A 21 -5.50 -39.55 -9.48
C ALA A 21 -4.54 -38.33 -9.55
N CYS A 22 -4.80 -37.37 -10.44
CA CYS A 22 -4.00 -36.15 -10.55
C CYS A 22 -4.27 -35.17 -9.42
N THR A 23 -3.22 -34.56 -8.89
CA THR A 23 -3.34 -33.53 -7.85
C THR A 23 -3.44 -32.14 -8.46
N PHE A 24 -4.57 -31.47 -8.23
CA PHE A 24 -4.72 -30.04 -8.52
C PHE A 24 -4.44 -29.23 -7.25
N ALA A 25 -3.61 -28.20 -7.36
CA ALA A 25 -3.30 -27.30 -6.24
C ALA A 25 -2.98 -25.89 -6.74
N GLN A 26 -3.21 -24.91 -5.87
CA GLN A 26 -2.66 -23.57 -6.07
C GLN A 26 -1.13 -23.64 -5.89
N ALA A 27 -0.40 -23.24 -6.93
CA ALA A 27 1.05 -23.32 -6.99
C ALA A 27 1.73 -21.97 -6.67
N GLY A 28 0.94 -20.92 -6.48
CA GLY A 28 1.41 -19.57 -6.19
C GLY A 28 0.31 -18.54 -6.44
N PHE A 29 0.64 -17.27 -6.28
CA PHE A 29 -0.30 -16.20 -6.58
C PHE A 29 -0.74 -16.25 -8.05
N ARG A 30 -2.06 -16.34 -8.30
CA ARG A 30 -2.65 -16.54 -9.63
C ARG A 30 -1.94 -17.65 -10.44
N SER A 31 -1.53 -18.71 -9.74
CA SER A 31 -0.86 -19.84 -10.36
C SER A 31 -1.44 -21.15 -9.85
N PHE A 32 -1.77 -22.05 -10.77
CA PHE A 32 -2.41 -23.33 -10.49
C PHE A 32 -1.68 -24.46 -11.19
N ALA A 33 -1.60 -25.59 -10.56
CA ALA A 33 -0.89 -26.75 -11.10
C ALA A 33 -1.76 -28.01 -11.08
N LEU A 34 -1.61 -28.82 -12.11
CA LEU A 34 -2.07 -30.19 -12.19
C LEU A 34 -0.84 -31.08 -12.28
N ARG A 35 -0.72 -32.07 -11.40
CA ARG A 35 0.42 -32.99 -11.34
C ARG A 35 -0.03 -34.43 -11.50
N ALA A 36 0.69 -35.21 -12.30
CA ALA A 36 0.52 -36.65 -12.40
C ALA A 36 0.81 -37.34 -11.05
N PRO A 37 0.09 -38.44 -10.72
CA PRO A 37 0.28 -39.19 -9.49
C PRO A 37 1.71 -39.74 -9.33
N ASP A 38 2.30 -40.16 -10.43
CA ASP A 38 3.67 -40.69 -10.51
C ASP A 38 4.74 -39.60 -10.65
N GLY A 39 4.32 -38.33 -10.75
CA GLY A 39 5.23 -37.19 -10.97
C GLY A 39 5.81 -37.11 -12.37
N ALA A 40 5.36 -37.91 -13.33
CA ALA A 40 5.88 -37.95 -14.69
C ALA A 40 5.73 -36.62 -15.44
N TRP A 41 4.76 -35.82 -15.07
CA TRP A 41 4.56 -34.47 -15.63
C TRP A 41 3.83 -33.56 -14.64
N ARG A 42 4.00 -32.26 -14.87
CA ARG A 42 3.31 -31.19 -14.17
C ARG A 42 2.92 -30.08 -15.15
N LEU A 43 1.66 -29.71 -15.17
CA LEU A 43 1.13 -28.56 -15.91
C LEU A 43 0.94 -27.40 -14.94
N VAL A 44 1.43 -26.23 -15.28
CA VAL A 44 1.27 -25.04 -14.44
C VAL A 44 0.69 -23.92 -15.29
N LEU A 45 -0.45 -23.39 -14.88
CA LEU A 45 -0.98 -22.11 -15.35
C LEU A 45 -0.55 -21.02 -14.37
N SER A 46 0.24 -20.07 -14.82
CA SER A 46 0.69 -18.92 -14.05
C SER A 46 0.23 -17.62 -14.69
N ARG A 47 0.19 -16.54 -13.89
CA ARG A 47 -0.30 -15.23 -14.34
C ARG A 47 -1.71 -15.34 -14.93
N VAL A 48 -2.59 -16.08 -14.26
CA VAL A 48 -3.96 -16.24 -14.70
C VAL A 48 -4.67 -14.90 -14.60
N ASP A 49 -5.10 -14.39 -15.75
CA ASP A 49 -5.85 -13.15 -15.88
C ASP A 49 -7.23 -13.49 -16.44
N VAL A 50 -8.28 -13.19 -15.67
CA VAL A 50 -9.68 -13.41 -16.03
C VAL A 50 -10.38 -12.14 -16.48
N GLY A 51 -9.63 -11.16 -17.00
CA GLY A 51 -10.19 -9.90 -17.50
C GLY A 51 -11.35 -10.05 -18.47
N GLU A 52 -12.04 -8.95 -18.75
CA GLU A 52 -13.38 -8.90 -19.36
C GLU A 52 -13.52 -9.52 -20.77
N ARG A 53 -12.45 -9.74 -21.52
CA ARG A 53 -12.54 -10.17 -22.92
C ARG A 53 -12.16 -11.62 -23.16
N GLU A 54 -11.05 -12.06 -22.68
CA GLU A 54 -10.54 -13.42 -22.87
C GLU A 54 -9.53 -13.75 -21.75
N PRO A 55 -9.85 -14.72 -20.87
CA PRO A 55 -8.91 -15.16 -19.86
C PRO A 55 -7.63 -15.69 -20.47
N ARG A 56 -6.49 -15.28 -19.92
CA ARG A 56 -5.15 -15.66 -20.38
C ARG A 56 -4.30 -16.17 -19.22
N ALA A 57 -3.35 -17.02 -19.58
CA ALA A 57 -2.34 -17.49 -18.63
C ALA A 57 -1.05 -17.84 -19.35
N ILE A 58 0.04 -18.03 -18.60
CA ILE A 58 1.26 -18.67 -19.08
C ILE A 58 1.16 -20.15 -18.68
N LEU A 59 1.09 -21.03 -19.68
CA LEU A 59 1.19 -22.46 -19.47
C LEU A 59 2.67 -22.87 -19.47
N THR A 60 3.11 -23.51 -18.39
CA THR A 60 4.42 -24.17 -18.30
C THR A 60 4.17 -25.67 -18.12
N VAL A 61 4.90 -26.47 -18.85
CA VAL A 61 4.86 -27.94 -18.74
C VAL A 61 6.24 -28.42 -18.33
N GLU A 62 6.24 -29.15 -17.22
CA GLU A 62 7.44 -29.78 -16.64
C GLU A 62 7.29 -31.31 -16.77
N ALA A 63 8.29 -31.98 -17.30
CA ALA A 63 8.34 -33.44 -17.33
C ALA A 63 9.78 -33.87 -17.06
N PRO A 64 10.10 -34.32 -15.84
CA PRO A 64 11.42 -34.78 -15.46
C PRO A 64 11.93 -35.86 -16.42
N GLY A 65 13.19 -35.77 -16.85
CA GLY A 65 13.80 -36.71 -17.80
C GLY A 65 13.53 -36.43 -19.28
N HIS A 66 12.72 -35.42 -19.61
CA HIS A 66 12.54 -34.98 -21.00
C HIS A 66 13.37 -33.75 -21.31
N ARG A 67 14.12 -33.77 -22.42
CA ARG A 67 14.87 -32.59 -22.87
C ARG A 67 13.93 -31.49 -23.33
N GLY A 68 13.99 -30.34 -22.71
CA GLY A 68 13.19 -29.18 -23.05
C GLY A 68 13.56 -28.56 -24.39
N ALA A 69 12.66 -27.73 -24.95
CA ALA A 69 12.91 -26.96 -26.16
C ALA A 69 14.05 -25.93 -26.00
N PHE A 70 14.48 -25.66 -24.79
CA PHE A 70 15.47 -24.65 -24.39
C PHE A 70 16.83 -25.25 -23.98
N GLY A 71 17.13 -26.46 -24.39
CA GLY A 71 18.47 -27.08 -24.33
C GLY A 71 19.05 -27.40 -22.94
N ASP A 72 18.94 -26.48 -21.99
CA ASP A 72 19.66 -26.53 -20.71
C ASP A 72 18.78 -26.53 -19.47
N LEU A 73 17.46 -26.39 -19.61
CA LEU A 73 16.52 -26.42 -18.46
C LEU A 73 15.94 -27.83 -18.33
N ASP A 74 16.56 -28.61 -17.48
CA ASP A 74 16.16 -30.00 -17.22
C ASP A 74 14.69 -30.08 -16.77
N GLY A 75 13.87 -30.80 -17.55
CA GLY A 75 12.45 -31.01 -17.25
C GLY A 75 11.46 -29.97 -17.76
N HIS A 76 11.88 -28.81 -18.27
CA HIS A 76 10.96 -27.83 -18.86
C HIS A 76 10.68 -28.11 -20.33
N VAL A 77 9.48 -28.62 -20.63
CA VAL A 77 9.11 -29.02 -21.99
C VAL A 77 8.49 -27.90 -22.80
N LEU A 78 7.71 -27.02 -22.15
CA LEU A 78 6.99 -25.93 -22.81
C LEU A 78 6.76 -24.78 -21.85
N ALA A 79 6.91 -23.53 -22.36
CA ALA A 79 6.40 -22.33 -21.71
C ALA A 79 5.77 -21.43 -22.78
N ARG A 80 4.47 -21.13 -22.68
CA ARG A 80 3.73 -20.36 -23.68
C ARG A 80 2.55 -19.61 -23.07
N SER A 81 2.32 -18.39 -23.60
CA SER A 81 1.05 -17.69 -23.33
C SER A 81 -0.11 -18.39 -24.06
N VAL A 82 -1.19 -18.66 -23.34
CA VAL A 82 -2.38 -19.34 -23.84
C VAL A 82 -3.64 -18.55 -23.46
N GLY A 83 -4.59 -18.45 -24.40
CA GLY A 83 -5.96 -18.06 -24.12
C GLY A 83 -6.70 -19.25 -23.51
N LEU A 84 -7.40 -19.06 -22.40
CA LEU A 84 -8.02 -20.16 -21.66
C LEU A 84 -9.30 -20.68 -22.34
N PHE A 85 -9.92 -19.90 -23.24
CA PHE A 85 -11.08 -20.31 -24.03
C PHE A 85 -10.79 -20.57 -25.52
N GLY A 86 -9.57 -20.31 -25.97
CA GLY A 86 -9.20 -20.42 -27.39
C GLY A 86 -8.83 -21.82 -27.83
N GLY A 87 -9.77 -22.61 -28.36
CA GLY A 87 -9.52 -23.98 -28.81
C GLY A 87 -8.37 -24.18 -29.78
N ALA A 88 -8.10 -23.21 -30.68
CA ALA A 88 -6.99 -23.30 -31.64
C ALA A 88 -5.60 -23.26 -30.98
N ASN A 89 -5.44 -22.46 -29.91
CA ASN A 89 -4.18 -22.37 -29.17
C ASN A 89 -3.93 -23.64 -28.33
N LEU A 90 -4.95 -24.17 -27.70
CA LEU A 90 -4.84 -25.41 -26.93
C LEU A 90 -4.57 -26.61 -27.83
N ALA A 91 -5.18 -26.71 -29.02
CA ALA A 91 -4.89 -27.76 -29.99
C ALA A 91 -3.42 -27.74 -30.50
N ALA A 92 -2.83 -26.57 -30.69
CA ALA A 92 -1.41 -26.46 -31.04
C ALA A 92 -0.50 -26.90 -29.87
N VAL A 93 -0.89 -26.60 -28.63
CA VAL A 93 -0.18 -27.04 -27.43
C VAL A 93 -0.24 -28.55 -27.27
N THR A 94 -1.42 -29.16 -27.40
CA THR A 94 -1.59 -30.62 -27.26
C THR A 94 -0.76 -31.41 -28.25
N LYS A 95 -0.73 -31.00 -29.54
CA LYS A 95 0.16 -31.59 -30.53
C LYS A 95 1.65 -31.46 -30.20
N ALA A 96 2.04 -30.31 -29.66
CA ALA A 96 3.43 -30.11 -29.26
C ALA A 96 3.82 -30.99 -28.07
N LEU A 97 2.90 -31.26 -27.13
CA LEU A 97 3.10 -32.13 -25.98
C LEU A 97 3.13 -33.60 -26.41
N GLU A 98 2.22 -34.02 -27.29
CA GLU A 98 2.24 -35.36 -27.87
C GLU A 98 3.59 -35.69 -28.53
N ALA A 99 4.08 -34.76 -29.37
CA ALA A 99 5.35 -34.94 -30.06
C ALA A 99 6.58 -34.99 -29.13
N ARG A 100 6.49 -34.41 -27.91
CA ARG A 100 7.64 -34.30 -26.99
C ARG A 100 7.60 -35.31 -25.85
N ILE A 101 6.41 -35.66 -25.36
CA ILE A 101 6.22 -36.49 -24.16
C ILE A 101 5.66 -37.86 -24.52
N GLY A 102 5.09 -38.04 -25.74
CA GLY A 102 4.64 -39.34 -26.25
C GLY A 102 3.26 -39.80 -25.79
N THR A 103 2.50 -38.97 -25.05
CA THR A 103 1.09 -39.22 -24.71
C THR A 103 0.22 -38.68 -25.84
N THR A 104 -0.98 -39.23 -26.05
CA THR A 104 -1.86 -38.80 -27.16
C THR A 104 -2.29 -37.34 -27.03
N ALA A 105 -2.54 -36.69 -28.19
CA ALA A 105 -2.98 -35.29 -28.19
C ALA A 105 -4.36 -35.17 -27.49
N GLU A 106 -5.21 -36.17 -27.57
CA GLU A 106 -6.52 -36.23 -26.90
C GLU A 106 -6.37 -36.27 -25.38
N ASP A 107 -5.45 -37.04 -24.83
CA ASP A 107 -5.18 -37.09 -23.40
C ASP A 107 -4.66 -35.74 -22.89
N TRP A 108 -3.80 -35.06 -23.66
CA TRP A 108 -3.31 -33.75 -23.29
C TRP A 108 -4.42 -32.68 -23.36
N ALA A 109 -5.34 -32.77 -24.34
CA ALA A 109 -6.49 -31.88 -24.39
C ALA A 109 -7.34 -32.00 -23.14
N ARG A 110 -7.68 -33.25 -22.72
CA ARG A 110 -8.47 -33.51 -21.50
C ARG A 110 -7.80 -32.97 -20.23
N ARG A 111 -6.48 -33.16 -20.11
CA ARG A 111 -5.69 -32.63 -18.96
C ARG A 111 -5.68 -31.13 -18.91
N LEU A 112 -5.51 -30.47 -20.05
CA LEU A 112 -5.52 -29.02 -20.15
C LEU A 112 -6.92 -28.45 -19.87
N ASP A 113 -7.97 -29.05 -20.45
CA ASP A 113 -9.35 -28.65 -20.18
C ASP A 113 -9.71 -28.77 -18.71
N TYR A 114 -9.29 -29.86 -18.05
CA TYR A 114 -9.47 -30.04 -16.62
C TYR A 114 -8.75 -28.99 -15.80
N LEU A 115 -7.46 -28.74 -16.11
CA LEU A 115 -6.67 -27.70 -15.43
C LEU A 115 -7.30 -26.32 -15.60
N VAL A 116 -7.69 -25.96 -16.83
CA VAL A 116 -8.34 -24.67 -17.12
C VAL A 116 -9.67 -24.54 -16.37
N ALA A 117 -10.54 -25.54 -16.45
CA ALA A 117 -11.85 -25.52 -15.79
C ALA A 117 -11.72 -25.40 -14.26
N ARG A 118 -10.78 -26.12 -13.66
CA ARG A 118 -10.50 -26.04 -12.21
C ARG A 118 -9.92 -24.67 -11.84
N THR A 119 -8.97 -24.16 -12.63
CA THR A 119 -8.36 -22.85 -12.42
C THR A 119 -9.41 -21.74 -12.48
N LEU A 120 -10.24 -21.74 -13.52
CA LEU A 120 -11.30 -20.72 -13.67
C LEU A 120 -12.30 -20.79 -12.52
N ARG A 121 -12.67 -21.98 -12.06
CA ARG A 121 -13.55 -22.15 -10.90
C ARG A 121 -12.92 -21.59 -9.63
N GLU A 122 -11.64 -21.87 -9.36
CA GLU A 122 -10.95 -21.34 -8.19
C GLU A 122 -10.83 -19.81 -8.24
N VAL A 123 -10.49 -19.25 -9.42
CA VAL A 123 -10.36 -17.79 -9.59
C VAL A 123 -11.73 -17.09 -9.52
N GLN A 124 -12.76 -17.64 -10.16
CA GLN A 124 -14.12 -17.08 -10.13
C GLN A 124 -14.83 -17.34 -8.80
N GLY A 125 -14.58 -18.50 -8.18
CA GLY A 125 -15.16 -18.88 -6.89
C GLY A 125 -14.51 -18.17 -5.71
N SER A 126 -13.27 -17.70 -5.83
CA SER A 126 -12.55 -16.97 -4.76
C SER A 126 -13.19 -15.62 -4.39
N GLY A 127 -14.09 -15.09 -5.23
CA GLY A 127 -14.86 -13.88 -4.94
C GLY A 127 -16.11 -14.09 -4.08
N ALA A 128 -16.61 -15.33 -3.95
CA ALA A 128 -17.83 -15.65 -3.20
C ALA A 128 -17.48 -16.48 -1.95
N GLU A 129 -17.19 -15.80 -0.84
CA GLU A 129 -17.08 -16.46 0.46
C GLU A 129 -18.50 -16.76 0.99
N THR A 130 -18.89 -18.03 0.95
CA THR A 130 -20.16 -18.48 1.52
C THR A 130 -19.91 -19.05 2.90
N MET A 131 -20.56 -18.50 3.92
CA MET A 131 -20.53 -19.01 5.27
C MET A 131 -21.92 -19.48 5.67
N ALA A 132 -22.07 -20.76 6.03
CA ALA A 132 -23.25 -21.25 6.72
C ALA A 132 -23.03 -21.13 8.23
N ILE A 133 -24.02 -20.60 8.95
CA ILE A 133 -24.00 -20.53 10.42
C ILE A 133 -25.12 -21.46 10.91
N ASP A 134 -24.74 -22.70 11.22
CA ASP A 134 -25.66 -23.74 11.70
C ASP A 134 -25.42 -23.97 13.20
N GLY A 135 -25.80 -23.01 14.04
CA GLY A 135 -25.63 -23.15 15.48
C GLY A 135 -25.31 -21.88 16.23
N GLU A 136 -24.72 -22.03 17.40
CA GLU A 136 -24.38 -20.93 18.29
C GLU A 136 -23.23 -20.09 17.71
N VAL A 137 -23.45 -18.78 17.55
CA VAL A 137 -22.40 -17.84 17.08
C VAL A 137 -21.42 -17.61 18.22
N SER A 138 -20.26 -18.26 18.15
CA SER A 138 -19.18 -18.02 19.09
C SER A 138 -18.30 -16.84 18.64
N ARG A 139 -17.78 -16.10 19.62
CA ARG A 139 -16.82 -15.03 19.35
C ARG A 139 -15.56 -15.63 18.70
N PRO A 140 -15.09 -15.10 17.54
CA PRO A 140 -13.83 -15.56 16.97
C PRO A 140 -12.70 -15.41 17.99
N ILE A 141 -12.00 -16.50 18.27
CA ILE A 141 -10.91 -16.52 19.22
C ILE A 141 -9.64 -15.99 18.54
N GLY A 142 -9.17 -14.84 18.97
CA GLY A 142 -7.84 -14.29 18.68
C GLY A 142 -7.68 -13.69 17.28
N GLY A 143 -6.73 -12.79 17.15
CA GLY A 143 -6.18 -12.36 15.84
C GLY A 143 -7.03 -11.43 14.99
N ALA A 144 -8.10 -10.82 15.51
CA ALA A 144 -8.92 -9.88 14.72
C ALA A 144 -8.18 -8.60 14.31
N TYR A 145 -7.05 -8.28 14.95
CA TYR A 145 -6.31 -7.05 14.73
C TYR A 145 -4.80 -7.28 14.60
N VAL A 146 -4.14 -6.48 13.77
CA VAL A 146 -2.68 -6.29 13.77
C VAL A 146 -2.30 -5.41 14.95
N PHE A 147 -2.98 -4.24 15.05
CA PHE A 147 -2.92 -3.33 16.19
C PHE A 147 -4.30 -3.24 16.80
N ASP A 148 -4.39 -3.52 18.08
CA ASP A 148 -5.66 -3.64 18.79
C ASP A 148 -6.58 -2.43 18.59
N GLY A 149 -7.79 -2.69 18.12
CA GLY A 149 -8.80 -1.67 17.83
C GLY A 149 -8.45 -0.70 16.67
N ARG A 150 -7.37 -0.92 15.92
CA ARG A 150 -6.89 0.02 14.89
C ARG A 150 -6.87 -0.59 13.48
N LEU A 151 -6.06 -1.59 13.26
CA LEU A 151 -5.89 -2.26 11.97
C LEU A 151 -6.29 -3.72 12.09
N ARG A 152 -7.32 -4.12 11.37
CA ARG A 152 -7.79 -5.51 11.34
C ARG A 152 -6.91 -6.39 10.45
N VAL A 153 -6.77 -7.64 10.86
CA VAL A 153 -6.13 -8.68 10.03
C VAL A 153 -6.91 -8.86 8.72
N GLY A 154 -6.20 -8.94 7.60
CA GLY A 154 -6.78 -9.10 6.26
C GLY A 154 -7.57 -7.89 5.76
N ARG A 155 -7.39 -6.70 6.37
CA ARG A 155 -8.08 -5.48 5.95
C ARG A 155 -7.10 -4.35 5.68
N THR A 156 -7.57 -3.37 4.93
CA THR A 156 -6.79 -2.19 4.54
C THR A 156 -7.20 -0.99 5.38
N ALA A 157 -6.22 -0.30 5.95
CA ALA A 157 -6.37 1.01 6.57
C ALA A 157 -5.46 2.03 5.88
N SER A 158 -5.77 3.32 6.04
CA SER A 158 -4.97 4.42 5.54
C SER A 158 -4.47 5.33 6.66
N LEU A 159 -3.24 5.83 6.51
CA LEU A 159 -2.63 6.88 7.31
C LEU A 159 -2.26 8.03 6.38
N TYR A 160 -2.92 9.16 6.53
CA TYR A 160 -2.75 10.29 5.63
C TYR A 160 -2.55 11.61 6.39
N GLY A 161 -1.95 12.59 5.73
CA GLY A 161 -1.70 13.89 6.31
C GLY A 161 -0.84 14.77 5.41
N PRO A 162 -0.55 16.02 5.82
CA PRO A 162 0.32 16.93 5.10
C PRO A 162 1.71 16.35 4.83
N GLY A 163 2.40 16.87 3.81
CA GLY A 163 3.82 16.65 3.64
C GLY A 163 4.57 17.04 4.92
N SER A 164 5.65 16.33 5.23
CA SER A 164 6.51 16.59 6.40
C SER A 164 5.85 16.39 7.78
N ALA A 165 4.59 15.96 7.87
CA ALA A 165 3.90 15.74 9.14
C ALA A 165 4.39 14.51 9.94
N GLY A 166 5.42 13.79 9.46
CA GLY A 166 5.98 12.62 10.16
C GLY A 166 5.29 11.29 9.86
N LYS A 167 4.49 11.21 8.79
CA LYS A 167 3.77 9.97 8.41
C LYS A 167 4.69 8.76 8.25
N THR A 168 5.79 8.92 7.51
CA THR A 168 6.76 7.85 7.27
C THR A 168 7.38 7.41 8.59
N THR A 169 7.80 8.35 9.45
CA THR A 169 8.38 8.03 10.77
C THR A 169 7.39 7.27 11.67
N ILE A 170 6.11 7.65 11.66
CA ILE A 170 5.06 6.92 12.38
C ILE A 170 4.85 5.53 11.77
N ALA A 171 4.80 5.41 10.43
CA ALA A 171 4.67 4.12 9.76
C ALA A 171 5.85 3.19 10.10
N ASP A 172 7.08 3.69 10.10
CA ASP A 172 8.27 2.93 10.49
C ASP A 172 8.21 2.48 11.96
N GLY A 173 7.73 3.35 12.86
CA GLY A 173 7.44 2.97 14.24
C GLY A 173 6.41 1.84 14.34
N LEU A 174 5.36 1.86 13.50
CA LEU A 174 4.38 0.76 13.42
C LEU A 174 5.00 -0.51 12.84
N VAL A 175 5.88 -0.40 11.85
CA VAL A 175 6.64 -1.54 11.31
C VAL A 175 7.49 -2.19 12.39
N VAL A 176 8.28 -1.41 13.13
CA VAL A 176 9.10 -1.92 14.24
C VAL A 176 8.21 -2.55 15.32
N SER A 177 7.08 -1.92 15.63
CA SER A 177 6.09 -2.45 16.59
C SER A 177 5.54 -3.81 16.17
N ALA A 178 5.09 -3.92 14.90
CA ALA A 178 4.51 -5.15 14.37
C ALA A 178 5.53 -6.32 14.34
N ILE A 179 6.78 -6.05 13.98
CA ILE A 179 7.83 -7.08 13.88
C ILE A 179 8.31 -7.51 15.27
N SER A 180 8.56 -6.55 16.16
CA SER A 180 9.09 -6.84 17.50
C SER A 180 8.03 -7.39 18.45
N GLY A 181 6.76 -7.08 18.23
CA GLY A 181 5.67 -7.31 19.18
C GLY A 181 5.68 -6.34 20.36
N VAL A 182 6.52 -5.31 20.33
CA VAL A 182 6.64 -4.27 21.37
C VAL A 182 5.86 -3.04 20.93
N PRO A 183 5.00 -2.44 21.75
CA PRO A 183 4.27 -1.23 21.41
C PRO A 183 5.25 -0.04 21.34
N ILE A 184 5.59 0.39 20.14
CA ILE A 184 6.47 1.53 19.89
C ILE A 184 5.66 2.83 19.82
N ILE A 185 4.59 2.82 19.04
CA ILE A 185 3.68 3.97 18.96
C ILE A 185 2.65 3.89 20.09
N PRO A 186 2.58 4.86 21.00
CA PRO A 186 1.58 4.89 22.04
C PRO A 186 0.16 4.60 21.52
N GLY A 187 -0.58 3.73 22.20
CA GLY A 187 -1.95 3.36 21.83
C GLY A 187 -2.11 2.48 20.57
N TRP A 188 -1.00 2.03 19.95
CA TRP A 188 -0.99 1.06 18.87
C TRP A 188 -0.34 -0.23 19.36
N LEU A 189 -1.15 -1.08 20.01
CA LEU A 189 -0.68 -2.31 20.61
C LEU A 189 -0.67 -3.45 19.58
N PRO A 190 0.51 -3.98 19.21
CA PRO A 190 0.56 -5.15 18.33
C PRO A 190 -0.01 -6.36 19.07
N THR A 191 -0.88 -7.13 18.42
CA THR A 191 -1.50 -8.31 19.04
C THR A 191 -0.58 -9.52 19.10
N ARG A 192 0.40 -9.55 18.19
CA ARG A 192 1.48 -10.51 18.08
C ARG A 192 2.59 -9.96 17.17
N ARG A 193 3.58 -10.76 16.87
CA ARG A 193 4.58 -10.43 15.84
C ARG A 193 4.04 -10.76 14.46
N PHE A 194 4.38 -9.91 13.48
CA PHE A 194 4.01 -10.04 12.08
C PHE A 194 5.24 -9.98 11.17
N ARG A 195 5.20 -10.67 10.05
CA ARG A 195 6.12 -10.43 8.94
C ARG A 195 5.63 -9.25 8.14
N VAL A 196 6.48 -8.23 8.01
CA VAL A 196 6.11 -6.96 7.38
C VAL A 196 6.84 -6.79 6.06
N GLY A 197 6.08 -6.46 5.02
CA GLY A 197 6.60 -6.03 3.73
C GLY A 197 6.35 -4.53 3.52
N VAL A 198 7.33 -3.84 2.95
CA VAL A 198 7.20 -2.43 2.54
C VAL A 198 7.36 -2.34 1.03
N LEU A 199 6.34 -1.78 0.37
CA LEU A 199 6.38 -1.40 -1.04
C LEU A 199 6.56 0.11 -1.11
N ASP A 200 7.69 0.54 -1.64
CA ASP A 200 8.09 1.93 -1.66
C ASP A 200 8.34 2.45 -3.08
N TRP A 201 7.69 3.57 -3.43
CA TRP A 201 7.82 4.28 -4.71
C TRP A 201 8.62 5.58 -4.62
N ASP A 202 8.95 6.05 -3.43
CA ASP A 202 9.49 7.42 -3.22
C ASP A 202 10.92 7.42 -2.73
N GLU A 203 11.14 6.83 -1.59
CA GLU A 203 12.42 6.83 -0.90
C GLU A 203 13.33 5.68 -1.36
N GLY A 204 14.53 5.65 -0.85
CA GLY A 204 15.47 4.57 -1.08
C GLY A 204 15.50 3.58 0.09
N ARG A 205 16.05 2.40 -0.16
CA ARG A 205 16.27 1.40 0.89
C ARG A 205 17.16 1.93 2.01
N GLU A 206 18.11 2.78 1.68
CA GLU A 206 19.09 3.29 2.63
C GLU A 206 18.46 4.25 3.63
N GLU A 207 17.64 5.18 3.16
CA GLU A 207 16.90 6.11 4.02
C GLU A 207 15.94 5.38 4.96
N GLU A 208 15.25 4.39 4.44
CA GLU A 208 14.37 3.52 5.23
C GLU A 208 15.15 2.80 6.34
N LEU A 209 16.29 2.17 6.02
CA LEU A 209 17.10 1.45 6.98
C LEU A 209 17.69 2.36 8.06
N VAL A 210 18.12 3.58 7.71
CA VAL A 210 18.62 4.57 8.65
C VAL A 210 17.54 4.92 9.69
N ARG A 211 16.30 5.15 9.27
CA ARG A 211 15.20 5.45 10.20
C ARG A 211 14.85 4.25 11.08
N LEU A 212 14.73 3.06 10.50
CA LEU A 212 14.46 1.84 11.26
C LEU A 212 15.56 1.57 12.30
N PHE A 213 16.81 1.77 11.94
CA PHE A 213 17.94 1.69 12.88
C PHE A 213 17.78 2.65 14.05
N ALA A 214 17.52 3.92 13.77
CA ALA A 214 17.36 4.95 14.80
C ALA A 214 16.15 4.65 15.73
N ILE A 215 15.04 4.14 15.17
CA ILE A 215 13.86 3.73 15.96
C ILE A 215 14.18 2.53 16.83
N THR A 216 14.81 1.49 16.28
CA THR A 216 15.19 0.30 17.06
C THR A 216 16.16 0.65 18.18
N ALA A 217 17.16 1.49 17.91
CA ALA A 217 18.12 1.98 18.91
C ALA A 217 17.41 2.81 20.00
N GLY A 218 16.45 3.66 19.62
CA GLY A 218 15.68 4.48 20.56
C GLY A 218 14.83 3.67 21.53
N HIS A 219 14.38 2.48 21.12
CA HIS A 219 13.51 1.60 21.91
C HIS A 219 14.19 0.31 22.41
N GLY A 220 15.51 0.17 22.23
CA GLY A 220 16.25 -1.00 22.69
C GLY A 220 15.85 -2.32 22.00
N ILE A 221 15.40 -2.25 20.75
CA ILE A 221 15.05 -3.43 19.96
C ILE A 221 16.34 -3.95 19.28
N PRO A 222 16.76 -5.20 19.54
CA PRO A 222 18.07 -5.70 19.09
C PRO A 222 18.17 -5.95 17.58
N GLY A 223 17.04 -6.00 16.87
CA GLY A 223 16.98 -6.21 15.43
C GLY A 223 15.58 -6.49 14.91
N LEU A 224 15.43 -6.49 13.59
CA LEU A 224 14.15 -6.67 12.89
C LEU A 224 14.20 -7.95 12.05
N THR A 225 13.81 -9.08 12.64
CA THR A 225 13.61 -10.33 11.90
C THR A 225 12.19 -10.35 11.35
N GLY A 226 12.05 -10.51 10.02
CA GLY A 226 10.73 -10.51 9.37
C GLY A 226 10.40 -9.22 8.63
N TYR A 227 11.34 -8.27 8.54
CA TYR A 227 11.25 -7.11 7.68
C TYR A 227 11.61 -7.47 6.23
N ARG A 228 10.80 -7.01 5.28
CA ARG A 228 11.03 -7.16 3.84
C ARG A 228 10.77 -5.83 3.13
N TYR A 229 11.70 -5.39 2.32
CA TYR A 229 11.60 -4.14 1.56
C TYR A 229 11.66 -4.41 0.06
N ARG A 230 10.82 -3.72 -0.68
CA ARG A 230 10.79 -3.78 -2.13
C ARG A 230 10.59 -2.40 -2.73
N ARG A 231 11.61 -1.94 -3.47
CA ARG A 231 11.52 -0.73 -4.28
C ARG A 231 10.63 -0.99 -5.48
N MET A 232 9.69 -0.10 -5.73
CA MET A 232 8.73 -0.22 -6.82
C MET A 232 8.97 0.85 -7.88
N SER A 233 8.73 0.51 -9.16
CA SER A 233 8.86 1.43 -10.30
C SER A 233 7.60 1.50 -11.15
N ARG A 234 6.67 0.56 -10.98
CA ARG A 234 5.40 0.49 -11.69
C ARG A 234 4.24 0.55 -10.72
N PRO A 235 3.05 1.03 -11.13
CA PRO A 235 1.83 0.94 -10.34
C PRO A 235 1.58 -0.49 -9.83
N LEU A 236 1.01 -0.62 -8.63
CA LEU A 236 0.81 -1.93 -8.01
C LEU A 236 -0.09 -2.86 -8.84
N PRO A 237 -1.19 -2.40 -9.45
CA PRO A 237 -2.00 -3.27 -10.30
C PRO A 237 -1.22 -3.88 -11.48
N GLU A 238 -0.27 -3.13 -12.05
CA GLU A 238 0.59 -3.63 -13.15
C GLU A 238 1.66 -4.63 -12.67
N ALA A 239 2.01 -4.58 -11.39
CA ALA A 239 3.00 -5.44 -10.76
C ALA A 239 2.37 -6.54 -9.88
N ALA A 240 1.04 -6.68 -9.89
CA ALA A 240 0.28 -7.50 -8.95
C ALA A 240 0.78 -8.95 -8.86
N ASP A 241 1.00 -9.61 -9.99
CA ASP A 241 1.49 -10.99 -10.02
C ASP A 241 2.87 -11.15 -9.38
N ASP A 242 3.74 -10.19 -9.63
CA ASP A 242 5.11 -10.24 -9.18
C ASP A 242 5.20 -9.92 -7.67
N VAL A 243 4.43 -8.94 -7.22
CA VAL A 243 4.31 -8.61 -5.80
C VAL A 243 3.57 -9.71 -5.06
N GLY A 244 2.50 -10.27 -5.61
CA GLY A 244 1.75 -11.37 -4.98
C GLY A 244 2.63 -12.60 -4.75
N ARG A 245 3.45 -13.00 -5.73
CA ARG A 245 4.44 -14.07 -5.55
C ARG A 245 5.44 -13.75 -4.43
N TRP A 246 5.93 -12.53 -4.38
CA TRP A 246 6.85 -12.10 -3.32
C TRP A 246 6.17 -12.12 -1.95
N VAL A 247 4.94 -11.63 -1.83
CA VAL A 247 4.15 -11.66 -0.59
C VAL A 247 4.00 -13.10 -0.07
N MET A 248 3.65 -14.03 -0.97
CA MET A 248 3.50 -15.45 -0.61
C MET A 248 4.84 -16.11 -0.25
N ALA A 249 5.88 -15.90 -1.05
CA ALA A 249 7.19 -16.51 -0.84
C ALA A 249 7.83 -16.06 0.49
N GLU A 250 7.68 -14.77 0.83
CA GLU A 250 8.21 -14.21 2.07
C GLU A 250 7.26 -14.37 3.27
N GLY A 251 6.04 -14.84 3.04
CA GLY A 251 5.02 -15.01 4.08
C GLY A 251 4.63 -13.69 4.74
N ILE A 252 4.47 -12.62 3.94
CA ILE A 252 4.14 -11.29 4.43
C ILE A 252 2.70 -11.27 4.93
N GLU A 253 2.48 -10.76 6.13
CA GLU A 253 1.18 -10.68 6.79
C GLU A 253 0.67 -9.24 6.91
N LEU A 254 1.60 -8.27 7.00
CA LEU A 254 1.32 -6.83 6.98
C LEU A 254 2.09 -6.18 5.84
N LEU A 255 1.40 -5.48 4.97
CA LEU A 255 1.98 -4.77 3.83
C LEU A 255 1.82 -3.26 4.01
N ILE A 256 2.92 -2.54 3.95
CA ILE A 256 2.94 -1.07 3.93
C ILE A 256 3.09 -0.62 2.49
N VAL A 257 2.27 0.33 2.05
CA VAL A 257 2.27 0.88 0.69
C VAL A 257 2.52 2.38 0.76
N THR A 258 3.64 2.85 0.23
CA THR A 258 4.06 4.26 0.38
C THR A 258 4.73 4.82 -0.89
N PRO A 259 4.33 6.00 -1.38
CA PRO A 259 3.03 6.65 -1.17
C PRO A 259 1.96 6.11 -2.14
N VAL A 260 0.70 6.13 -1.73
CA VAL A 260 -0.43 5.58 -2.52
C VAL A 260 -0.58 6.25 -3.88
N ASN A 261 -0.36 7.55 -3.97
CA ASN A 261 -0.50 8.29 -5.23
C ASN A 261 0.44 7.82 -6.34
N ARG A 262 1.56 7.17 -6.00
CA ARG A 262 2.49 6.55 -6.96
C ARG A 262 2.22 5.07 -7.17
N ALA A 263 1.55 4.44 -6.23
CA ALA A 263 1.16 3.03 -6.33
C ALA A 263 0.00 2.79 -7.32
N ILE A 264 -0.72 3.85 -7.72
CA ILE A 264 -1.82 3.80 -8.68
C ILE A 264 -1.44 4.43 -10.02
N ARG A 265 -2.12 4.00 -11.10
CA ARG A 265 -2.06 4.69 -12.37
C ARG A 265 -2.90 5.96 -12.28
N GLN A 266 -2.28 7.14 -12.42
CA GLN A 266 -3.03 8.39 -12.46
C GLN A 266 -3.78 8.51 -13.78
N THR A 267 -5.09 8.80 -13.70
CA THR A 267 -5.93 9.09 -14.86
C THR A 267 -6.74 10.35 -14.58
N ASP A 268 -6.86 11.22 -15.61
CA ASP A 268 -7.65 12.45 -15.51
C ASP A 268 -9.17 12.21 -15.65
N ARG A 269 -9.55 11.02 -16.19
CA ARG A 269 -10.96 10.73 -16.54
C ARG A 269 -11.76 10.11 -15.42
N ASP A 270 -11.16 9.23 -14.64
CA ASP A 270 -11.80 8.57 -13.49
C ASP A 270 -10.79 8.38 -12.36
N PRO A 271 -10.78 9.29 -11.38
CA PRO A 271 -9.87 9.17 -10.24
C PRO A 271 -10.24 8.02 -9.29
N SER A 272 -11.40 7.40 -9.43
CA SER A 272 -11.86 6.32 -8.54
C SER A 272 -11.49 4.93 -9.07
N GLY A 273 -11.47 4.71 -10.38
CA GLY A 273 -11.14 3.43 -11.00
C GLY A 273 -9.80 2.86 -10.53
N PRO A 274 -8.68 3.59 -10.65
CA PRO A 274 -7.36 3.12 -10.18
C PRO A 274 -7.30 2.81 -8.68
N ILE A 275 -8.13 3.49 -7.87
CA ILE A 275 -8.24 3.22 -6.44
C ILE A 275 -8.93 1.88 -6.21
N HIS A 276 -10.02 1.60 -6.92
CA HIS A 276 -10.71 0.30 -6.83
C HIS A 276 -9.78 -0.84 -7.22
N GLU A 277 -9.05 -0.70 -8.35
CA GLU A 277 -8.06 -1.69 -8.79
C GLU A 277 -6.99 -1.95 -7.71
N LEU A 278 -6.45 -0.89 -7.08
CA LEU A 278 -5.49 -1.02 -6.00
C LEU A 278 -6.05 -1.86 -4.85
N TYR A 279 -7.27 -1.55 -4.38
CA TYR A 279 -7.88 -2.26 -3.26
C TYR A 279 -8.26 -3.70 -3.61
N GLU A 280 -8.62 -4.00 -4.85
CA GLU A 280 -8.84 -5.37 -5.33
C GLU A 280 -7.56 -6.20 -5.27
N VAL A 281 -6.47 -5.68 -5.81
CA VAL A 281 -5.15 -6.33 -5.75
C VAL A 281 -4.69 -6.57 -4.30
N LEU A 282 -4.85 -5.58 -3.42
CA LEU A 282 -4.50 -5.72 -2.01
C LEU A 282 -5.37 -6.77 -1.30
N ARG A 283 -6.63 -6.91 -1.70
CA ARG A 283 -7.54 -7.94 -1.17
C ARG A 283 -7.12 -9.34 -1.63
N GLU A 284 -6.70 -9.49 -2.89
CA GLU A 284 -6.19 -10.74 -3.44
C GLU A 284 -4.91 -11.22 -2.75
N PHE A 285 -4.07 -10.32 -2.28
CA PHE A 285 -2.87 -10.69 -1.51
C PHE A 285 -3.20 -11.35 -0.15
N GLY A 286 -4.39 -11.11 0.39
CA GLY A 286 -4.82 -11.65 1.67
C GLY A 286 -4.08 -11.07 2.88
N THR A 287 -3.29 -10.02 2.68
CA THR A 287 -2.53 -9.32 3.71
C THR A 287 -3.37 -8.28 4.45
N SER A 288 -2.94 -7.92 5.65
CA SER A 288 -3.34 -6.65 6.25
C SER A 288 -2.56 -5.52 5.60
N ASN A 289 -3.19 -4.37 5.32
CA ASN A 289 -2.49 -3.33 4.57
C ASN A 289 -2.60 -1.98 5.28
N LEU A 290 -1.51 -1.23 5.33
CA LEU A 290 -1.47 0.15 5.75
C LEU A 290 -0.98 1.03 4.60
N LEU A 291 -1.85 1.89 4.11
CA LEU A 291 -1.60 2.81 3.01
C LEU A 291 -1.15 4.15 3.55
N ILE A 292 0.00 4.64 3.10
CA ILE A 292 0.53 5.96 3.48
C ILE A 292 0.21 6.94 2.35
N ASP A 293 -0.54 8.00 2.69
CA ASP A 293 -1.03 8.93 1.67
C ASP A 293 -0.88 10.41 2.07
N HIS A 294 -1.12 11.29 1.11
CA HIS A 294 -1.09 12.74 1.31
C HIS A 294 -2.51 13.31 1.36
N VAL A 295 -2.65 14.50 1.95
CA VAL A 295 -3.85 15.33 1.81
C VAL A 295 -3.77 16.19 0.55
N THR A 296 -4.93 16.65 0.05
CA THR A 296 -4.97 17.63 -1.04
C THR A 296 -4.38 18.96 -0.60
N GLY A 297 -3.73 19.68 -1.52
CA GLY A 297 -3.20 21.01 -1.25
C GLY A 297 -4.23 22.01 -0.68
N ALA A 298 -5.51 21.89 -1.08
CA ALA A 298 -6.61 22.69 -0.56
C ALA A 298 -7.01 22.35 0.90
N ASN A 299 -6.52 21.24 1.44
CA ASN A 299 -6.87 20.76 2.78
C ASN A 299 -5.66 20.73 3.73
N ILE A 300 -4.49 21.20 3.28
CA ILE A 300 -3.26 21.20 4.10
C ILE A 300 -3.47 22.03 5.38
N ASP A 301 -4.19 23.14 5.29
CA ASP A 301 -4.43 24.07 6.39
C ASP A 301 -5.66 23.74 7.25
N LYS A 302 -6.34 22.64 6.96
CA LYS A 302 -7.54 22.23 7.69
C LYS A 302 -7.25 21.00 8.54
N PRO A 303 -7.05 21.13 9.87
CA PRO A 303 -6.81 20.01 10.78
C PRO A 303 -7.93 18.97 10.75
N ASP A 304 -9.13 19.42 10.44
CA ASP A 304 -10.33 18.59 10.28
C ASP A 304 -10.52 18.05 8.86
N ALA A 305 -9.53 18.27 7.96
CA ALA A 305 -9.55 17.71 6.62
C ALA A 305 -9.59 16.19 6.68
N THR A 306 -10.78 15.66 6.70
CA THR A 306 -11.06 14.21 6.70
C THR A 306 -10.91 13.59 5.31
N ARG A 307 -10.31 14.31 4.35
CA ARG A 307 -10.22 13.86 2.95
C ARG A 307 -8.80 13.61 2.54
N GLU A 308 -8.53 12.37 2.20
CA GLU A 308 -7.32 11.93 1.52
C GLU A 308 -7.21 12.58 0.12
N TYR A 309 -5.98 12.68 -0.40
CA TYR A 309 -5.74 13.19 -1.75
C TYR A 309 -6.45 12.32 -2.81
N GLY A 310 -7.18 12.95 -3.70
CA GLY A 310 -7.69 12.39 -4.96
C GLY A 310 -9.14 11.94 -4.90
N SER A 311 -9.50 10.88 -4.21
CA SER A 311 -10.84 10.30 -4.33
C SER A 311 -11.46 9.90 -3.00
N VAL A 312 -12.78 10.11 -2.89
CA VAL A 312 -13.63 9.58 -1.79
C VAL A 312 -13.54 8.04 -1.73
N ALA A 313 -13.30 7.40 -2.88
CA ALA A 313 -13.13 5.94 -2.96
C ALA A 313 -12.03 5.38 -2.06
N LYS A 314 -10.96 6.14 -1.76
CA LYS A 314 -9.92 5.71 -0.81
C LYS A 314 -10.52 5.46 0.57
N ARG A 315 -11.26 6.45 1.09
CA ARG A 315 -11.92 6.37 2.38
C ARG A 315 -13.00 5.28 2.41
N ASP A 316 -13.76 5.14 1.33
CA ASP A 316 -14.87 4.19 1.28
C ASP A 316 -14.36 2.74 1.28
N ASN A 317 -13.28 2.46 0.57
CA ASN A 317 -12.66 1.15 0.51
C ASN A 317 -11.82 0.80 1.76
N ALA A 318 -11.22 1.79 2.44
CA ALA A 318 -10.51 1.56 3.69
C ALA A 318 -11.46 1.17 4.82
N ARG A 319 -11.06 0.20 5.67
CA ARG A 319 -11.83 -0.19 6.88
C ARG A 319 -11.47 0.67 8.09
N GLY A 320 -10.29 1.27 8.10
CA GLY A 320 -9.87 2.29 9.05
C GLY A 320 -9.17 3.42 8.31
N SER A 321 -9.32 4.65 8.78
CA SER A 321 -8.67 5.81 8.16
C SER A 321 -8.21 6.75 9.26
N PHE A 322 -6.92 7.06 9.24
CA PHE A 322 -6.26 7.84 10.28
C PHE A 322 -5.64 9.10 9.65
N SER A 323 -6.06 10.26 10.12
CA SER A 323 -5.41 11.51 9.74
C SER A 323 -4.27 11.82 10.72
N LEU A 324 -3.17 12.29 10.19
CA LEU A 324 -2.00 12.69 10.97
C LEU A 324 -1.67 14.15 10.66
N PHE A 325 -1.46 14.95 11.69
CA PHE A 325 -1.03 16.33 11.58
C PHE A 325 -0.06 16.69 12.71
N GLU A 326 0.79 17.66 12.44
CA GLU A 326 1.73 18.16 13.43
C GLU A 326 1.04 19.15 14.38
N GLN A 327 1.18 18.94 15.68
CA GLN A 327 0.67 19.84 16.72
C GLN A 327 1.71 20.86 17.16
N SER A 328 2.98 20.44 17.32
CA SER A 328 4.09 21.32 17.65
C SER A 328 5.41 20.75 17.16
N GLN A 329 6.38 21.62 16.92
CA GLN A 329 7.74 21.26 16.54
C GLN A 329 8.72 22.13 17.34
N GLU A 330 9.69 21.47 17.94
CA GLU A 330 10.81 22.06 18.67
C GLU A 330 12.12 21.41 18.17
N PRO A 331 13.30 22.02 18.39
CA PRO A 331 14.56 21.37 18.07
C PRO A 331 14.64 19.97 18.69
N GLY A 332 14.86 18.96 17.85
CA GLY A 332 14.95 17.55 18.29
C GLY A 332 13.63 16.91 18.71
N SER A 333 12.48 17.58 18.61
CA SER A 333 11.21 17.00 18.99
C SER A 333 10.05 17.55 18.17
N ARG A 334 9.06 16.70 17.89
CA ARG A 334 7.76 17.12 17.35
C ARG A 334 6.63 16.35 18.02
N VAL A 335 5.49 16.98 18.16
CA VAL A 335 4.27 16.32 18.60
C VAL A 335 3.35 16.18 17.39
N VAL A 336 2.94 14.96 17.09
CA VAL A 336 1.98 14.65 16.04
C VAL A 336 0.69 14.12 16.65
N VAL A 337 -0.43 14.44 16.04
CA VAL A 337 -1.74 13.95 16.46
C VAL A 337 -2.28 13.01 15.40
N ILE A 338 -2.64 11.80 15.81
CA ILE A 338 -3.28 10.80 14.98
C ILE A 338 -4.75 10.78 15.35
N ARG A 339 -5.62 11.16 14.42
CA ARG A 339 -7.09 11.09 14.58
C ARG A 339 -7.67 9.93 13.82
N ASN A 340 -8.61 9.24 14.44
CA ASN A 340 -9.40 8.24 13.75
C ASN A 340 -10.50 8.92 12.93
N ALA A 341 -10.25 9.11 11.64
CA ALA A 341 -11.16 9.79 10.70
C ALA A 341 -12.31 8.87 10.24
N LYS A 342 -12.08 7.57 10.20
CA LYS A 342 -13.10 6.54 9.91
C LYS A 342 -12.87 5.37 10.85
N PRO A 343 -13.54 5.35 12.03
CA PRO A 343 -13.47 4.20 12.91
C PRO A 343 -14.11 2.98 12.25
N ASP A 344 -13.51 1.83 12.45
CA ASP A 344 -14.18 0.57 12.13
C ASP A 344 -15.49 0.48 12.92
N ALA A 345 -16.55 -0.06 12.30
CA ALA A 345 -17.88 -0.16 12.93
C ALA A 345 -17.88 -0.92 14.27
N LEU A 346 -16.87 -1.76 14.50
CA LEU A 346 -16.72 -2.56 15.73
C LEU A 346 -15.77 -1.94 16.76
N THR A 347 -15.14 -0.80 16.46
CA THR A 347 -14.27 -0.09 17.41
C THR A 347 -14.93 1.18 17.91
N PRO A 348 -14.91 1.44 19.23
CA PRO A 348 -15.36 2.72 19.74
C PRO A 348 -14.62 3.86 19.04
N ARG A 349 -15.30 4.98 18.81
CA ARG A 349 -14.66 6.20 18.34
C ARG A 349 -13.59 6.62 19.38
N GLN A 350 -12.36 6.16 19.18
CA GLN A 350 -11.27 6.75 19.93
C GLN A 350 -11.00 8.12 19.37
N SER A 351 -11.00 9.10 20.25
CA SER A 351 -10.58 10.47 20.02
C SER A 351 -9.15 10.53 19.45
N ALA A 352 -8.69 11.70 19.11
CA ALA A 352 -7.33 11.97 18.73
C ALA A 352 -6.32 11.49 19.78
N GLN A 353 -5.17 11.04 19.33
CA GLN A 353 -4.03 10.63 20.16
C GLN A 353 -2.82 11.44 19.75
N ALA A 354 -2.14 12.07 20.70
CA ALA A 354 -0.89 12.76 20.46
C ALA A 354 0.31 11.86 20.76
N VAL A 355 1.32 11.96 19.93
CA VAL A 355 2.58 11.22 20.03
C VAL A 355 3.73 12.21 19.89
N ARG A 356 4.63 12.23 20.87
CA ARG A 356 5.88 12.97 20.79
C ARG A 356 6.92 12.11 20.10
N ILE A 357 7.51 12.63 19.05
CA ILE A 357 8.65 12.02 18.35
C ILE A 357 9.90 12.81 18.77
N THR A 358 10.83 12.15 19.42
CA THR A 358 12.11 12.74 19.87
C THR A 358 13.24 12.19 19.01
N PHE A 359 14.08 13.09 18.49
CA PHE A 359 15.24 12.81 17.67
C PHE A 359 16.52 13.08 18.47
N ASP A 360 17.44 12.13 18.46
CA ASP A 360 18.72 12.24 19.14
C ASP A 360 19.85 11.89 18.13
N PRO A 361 20.78 12.80 17.86
CA PRO A 361 20.84 14.18 18.36
C PRO A 361 19.68 15.08 17.86
N PRO A 362 19.44 16.25 18.47
CA PRO A 362 18.31 17.12 18.09
C PRO A 362 18.38 17.68 16.66
N TRP A 363 19.52 17.59 16.04
CA TRP A 363 19.74 17.89 14.62
C TRP A 363 20.32 16.66 13.94
N PRO A 364 19.99 16.41 12.67
CA PRO A 364 20.53 15.25 11.97
C PRO A 364 22.07 15.33 11.90
N ASN A 365 22.70 14.18 11.94
CA ASN A 365 24.13 14.00 11.67
C ASN A 365 24.52 14.53 10.28
N ALA A 366 25.79 14.63 9.97
CA ALA A 366 26.28 15.13 8.68
C ALA A 366 25.77 14.32 7.47
N ASP A 367 25.42 13.06 7.67
CA ASP A 367 24.83 12.17 6.67
C ASP A 367 23.28 12.21 6.64
N GLY A 368 22.66 13.09 7.43
CA GLY A 368 21.22 13.21 7.54
C GLY A 368 20.55 12.20 8.49
N SER A 369 21.33 11.34 9.16
CA SER A 369 20.82 10.32 10.07
C SER A 369 20.56 10.86 11.48
N TYR A 370 19.86 10.05 12.28
CA TYR A 370 19.74 10.20 13.73
C TYR A 370 20.24 8.93 14.42
N ASP A 371 20.84 9.08 15.60
CA ASP A 371 21.30 7.91 16.37
C ASP A 371 20.10 7.18 17.01
N ARG A 372 19.09 7.95 17.42
CA ARG A 372 17.88 7.42 18.07
C ARG A 372 16.63 8.23 17.69
N ILE A 373 15.53 7.51 17.55
CA ILE A 373 14.19 8.08 17.44
C ILE A 373 13.30 7.39 18.47
N ARG A 374 12.60 8.19 19.30
CA ARG A 374 11.68 7.69 20.34
C ARG A 374 10.28 8.22 20.12
N PHE A 375 9.32 7.43 20.58
CA PHE A 375 7.90 7.79 20.55
C PHE A 375 7.34 7.72 21.97
N ASP A 376 6.87 8.83 22.48
CA ASP A 376 6.32 8.96 23.82
C ASP A 376 4.88 9.47 23.76
N PRO A 377 4.02 9.14 24.73
CA PRO A 377 2.70 9.75 24.85
C PRO A 377 2.83 11.27 24.98
N ALA A 378 1.90 11.99 24.37
CA ALA A 378 1.75 13.43 24.51
C ALA A 378 0.29 13.80 24.72
N GLU A 379 0.04 14.99 25.21
CA GLU A 379 -1.30 15.51 25.38
C GLU A 379 -1.81 16.12 24.06
N VAL A 380 -3.05 15.83 23.73
CA VAL A 380 -3.75 16.53 22.66
C VAL A 380 -4.15 17.89 23.21
N ALA A 381 -3.70 18.98 22.57
CA ALA A 381 -4.09 20.32 22.98
C ALA A 381 -5.64 20.45 23.01
N GLU A 382 -6.18 20.98 24.11
CA GLU A 382 -7.63 21.04 24.37
C GLU A 382 -8.42 21.83 23.33
N HIS A 383 -7.78 22.76 22.67
CA HIS A 383 -8.32 23.46 21.52
C HIS A 383 -7.69 22.85 20.29
N GLY A 384 -8.44 22.07 19.57
CA GLY A 384 -8.04 21.39 18.32
C GLY A 384 -7.55 22.29 17.17
N GLU A 385 -6.99 23.43 17.49
CA GLU A 385 -6.06 24.14 16.67
C GLU A 385 -4.79 23.29 16.62
N ALA A 386 -4.72 22.40 15.62
CA ALA A 386 -3.42 22.09 15.08
C ALA A 386 -2.69 23.44 15.01
N VAL A 387 -1.54 23.57 15.66
CA VAL A 387 -0.65 24.66 15.31
C VAL A 387 -0.48 24.46 13.81
N ARG A 388 -1.17 25.31 13.04
CA ARG A 388 -1.02 25.31 11.59
C ARG A 388 0.46 25.33 11.38
N ALA A 389 0.99 24.30 10.74
CA ALA A 389 2.35 24.39 10.24
C ALA A 389 2.36 25.72 9.52
N GLU A 390 3.09 26.70 10.06
CA GLU A 390 3.05 28.07 9.62
C GLU A 390 3.22 28.06 8.11
N THR A 391 2.15 28.33 7.38
CA THR A 391 2.23 28.26 5.93
C THR A 391 3.21 29.32 5.45
N GLN A 392 3.77 29.17 4.27
CA GLN A 392 4.69 30.17 3.71
C GLN A 392 4.08 31.57 3.68
N HIS A 393 2.78 31.69 3.51
CA HIS A 393 2.08 32.99 3.53
C HIS A 393 1.82 33.50 4.96
N ASP A 394 1.55 32.63 5.95
CA ASP A 394 1.43 33.01 7.36
C ASP A 394 2.79 33.47 7.87
N LYS A 395 3.87 32.74 7.53
CA LYS A 395 5.24 33.08 7.84
C LYS A 395 5.64 34.43 7.27
N LEU A 396 5.28 34.70 6.01
CA LEU A 396 5.47 35.99 5.38
C LEU A 396 4.74 37.09 6.15
N ALA A 397 3.46 36.89 6.44
CA ALA A 397 2.64 37.88 7.17
C ALA A 397 3.17 38.13 8.59
N ARG A 398 3.63 37.11 9.30
CA ARG A 398 4.26 37.22 10.63
C ARG A 398 5.56 38.02 10.56
N LEU A 399 6.48 37.65 9.66
CA LEU A 399 7.73 38.38 9.51
C LEU A 399 7.51 39.86 9.16
N LEU A 400 6.58 40.15 8.27
CA LEU A 400 6.25 41.53 7.93
C LEU A 400 5.59 42.28 9.10
N ARG A 401 4.90 41.59 10.00
CA ARG A 401 4.33 42.19 11.22
C ARG A 401 5.42 42.47 12.26
N GLU A 402 6.36 41.53 12.43
CA GLU A 402 7.43 41.60 13.42
C GLU A 402 8.54 42.60 13.02
N HIS A 403 8.90 42.64 11.74
CA HIS A 403 10.04 43.38 11.24
C HIS A 403 9.66 44.58 10.36
N GLY A 404 8.38 44.78 10.10
CA GLY A 404 7.92 45.84 9.19
C GLY A 404 8.19 45.53 7.72
N ALA A 405 8.44 46.55 6.91
CA ALA A 405 8.72 46.37 5.50
C ALA A 405 10.06 45.70 5.22
N MET A 406 10.09 44.57 4.55
CA MET A 406 11.28 43.76 4.28
C MET A 406 11.54 43.62 2.77
N GLY A 407 12.81 43.67 2.38
CA GLY A 407 13.24 43.40 1.01
C GLY A 407 13.27 41.92 0.67
N THR A 408 13.33 41.60 -0.62
CA THR A 408 13.40 40.20 -1.12
C THR A 408 14.58 39.44 -0.48
N VAL A 409 15.75 40.06 -0.41
CA VAL A 409 16.95 39.42 0.16
C VAL A 409 16.77 39.15 1.66
N GLU A 410 16.25 40.14 2.41
CA GLU A 410 15.98 40.01 3.85
C GLU A 410 14.97 38.85 4.11
N LEU A 411 13.89 38.77 3.34
CA LEU A 411 12.89 37.68 3.44
C LEU A 411 13.47 36.31 3.10
N CYS A 412 14.38 36.25 2.11
CA CYS A 412 15.06 34.99 1.79
C CYS A 412 16.02 34.57 2.94
N THR A 413 16.72 35.48 3.52
CA THR A 413 17.70 35.21 4.58
C THR A 413 17.03 34.86 5.92
N VAL A 414 16.08 35.69 6.37
CA VAL A 414 15.41 35.50 7.66
C VAL A 414 14.28 34.48 7.58
N GLY A 415 13.55 34.46 6.45
CA GLY A 415 12.38 33.63 6.25
C GLY A 415 12.66 32.31 5.53
N GLY A 416 13.86 32.10 4.96
CA GLY A 416 14.16 30.91 4.17
C GLY A 416 13.30 30.78 2.91
N PHE A 417 12.79 31.88 2.37
CA PHE A 417 11.97 31.87 1.15
C PHE A 417 12.87 31.75 -0.09
N ALA A 418 12.38 31.04 -1.10
CA ALA A 418 12.97 31.12 -2.43
C ALA A 418 12.54 32.42 -3.12
N ALA A 419 13.47 33.25 -3.55
CA ALA A 419 13.20 34.57 -4.17
C ALA A 419 12.18 34.47 -5.32
N ALA A 420 12.30 33.45 -6.18
CA ALA A 420 11.39 33.20 -7.29
C ALA A 420 9.95 32.88 -6.88
N GLN A 421 9.71 32.53 -5.63
CA GLN A 421 8.38 32.13 -5.12
C GLN A 421 7.70 33.24 -4.29
N LEU A 422 8.46 34.26 -3.85
CA LEU A 422 7.94 35.30 -2.94
C LEU A 422 6.69 36.01 -3.50
N HIS A 423 6.65 36.29 -4.79
CA HIS A 423 5.47 36.90 -5.41
C HIS A 423 4.22 36.02 -5.29
N LYS A 424 4.36 34.71 -5.58
CA LYS A 424 3.27 33.73 -5.44
C LYS A 424 2.83 33.55 -3.99
N ILE A 425 3.78 33.63 -3.05
CA ILE A 425 3.49 33.54 -1.60
C ILE A 425 2.71 34.78 -1.16
N ALA A 426 3.11 35.98 -1.60
CA ALA A 426 2.41 37.23 -1.33
C ALA A 426 1.00 37.26 -1.95
N ASP A 427 0.82 36.72 -3.15
CA ASP A 427 -0.49 36.58 -3.78
C ASP A 427 -1.41 35.64 -2.98
N ARG A 428 -0.88 34.54 -2.50
CA ARG A 428 -1.62 33.61 -1.63
C ARG A 428 -1.94 34.23 -0.27
N ALA A 429 -1.02 34.99 0.31
CA ALA A 429 -1.27 35.76 1.54
C ALA A 429 -2.46 36.71 1.35
N ARG A 430 -2.49 37.43 0.26
CA ARG A 430 -3.62 38.33 -0.09
C ARG A 430 -4.94 37.57 -0.25
N ALA A 431 -4.93 36.44 -0.92
CA ALA A 431 -6.10 35.58 -1.07
C ALA A 431 -6.64 35.02 0.26
N GLN A 432 -5.77 34.95 1.30
CA GLN A 432 -6.15 34.55 2.66
C GLN A 432 -6.51 35.73 3.58
N GLY A 433 -6.58 36.94 3.03
CA GLY A 433 -7.03 38.13 3.77
C GLY A 433 -5.90 38.96 4.40
N TYR A 434 -4.64 38.58 4.20
CA TYR A 434 -3.51 39.41 4.65
C TYR A 434 -3.31 40.61 3.71
N ALA A 435 -3.23 41.80 4.24
CA ALA A 435 -3.04 43.04 3.44
C ALA A 435 -1.55 43.19 3.01
N VAL A 436 -0.96 42.18 2.41
CA VAL A 436 0.44 42.19 1.95
C VAL A 436 0.54 43.00 0.65
N ARG A 437 1.39 44.01 0.63
CA ARG A 437 1.71 44.81 -0.57
C ARG A 437 3.21 44.76 -0.90
N PHE A 438 3.49 44.84 -2.19
CA PHE A 438 4.87 45.03 -2.68
C PHE A 438 5.00 46.49 -3.17
N ASP A 439 5.85 47.25 -2.48
CA ASP A 439 6.22 48.57 -2.89
C ASP A 439 7.33 48.51 -3.95
N ARG A 440 6.99 48.82 -5.19
CA ARG A 440 7.92 48.77 -6.34
C ARG A 440 9.05 49.78 -6.27
N ARG A 441 8.83 50.95 -5.59
CA ARG A 441 9.86 51.97 -5.47
C ARG A 441 10.90 51.64 -4.41
N ALA A 442 10.44 51.04 -3.31
CA ALA A 442 11.31 50.63 -2.21
C ALA A 442 11.82 49.19 -2.38
N GLU A 443 11.29 48.43 -3.37
CA GLU A 443 11.57 46.99 -3.56
C GLU A 443 11.32 46.14 -2.30
N ARG A 444 10.28 46.49 -1.53
CA ARG A 444 9.96 45.88 -0.24
C ARG A 444 8.51 45.39 -0.18
N TYR A 445 8.35 44.27 0.51
CA TYR A 445 7.04 43.77 0.93
C TYR A 445 6.66 44.41 2.26
N ARG A 446 5.41 44.79 2.45
CA ARG A 446 4.85 45.32 3.70
C ARG A 446 3.46 44.76 3.97
N LEU A 447 3.08 44.76 5.24
CA LEU A 447 1.71 44.49 5.67
C LEU A 447 1.04 45.88 5.93
N ASP A 448 -0.04 46.15 5.26
CA ASP A 448 -0.83 47.36 5.58
C ASP A 448 -1.63 47.02 6.85
N THR A 449 -1.35 47.72 7.93
CA THR A 449 -2.17 47.70 9.14
C THR A 449 -3.46 48.49 8.84
N HIS A 450 -4.60 47.83 8.97
CA HIS A 450 -5.87 48.54 9.01
C HIS A 450 -5.96 49.35 10.33
N GLU A 451 -5.30 50.52 10.37
CA GLU A 451 -5.67 51.58 11.30
C GLU A 451 -6.63 52.47 10.56
N GLY A 452 -7.92 52.45 10.97
CA GLY A 452 -8.92 53.46 10.60
C GLY A 452 -10.03 52.95 9.69
N ALA A 453 -10.99 52.30 10.26
CA ALA A 453 -12.41 52.47 9.89
C ALA A 453 -13.19 52.55 11.22
N GLU A 454 -13.27 53.75 11.75
CA GLU A 454 -14.41 54.17 12.58
C GLU A 454 -15.65 54.40 11.70
#